data_c5c4da2f12e036daa6890623bf5d4206
#
_entry.id   c5c4da2f12e036daa6890623bf5d4206
#
_cell.length_a   1.000
_cell.length_b   1.000
_cell.length_c   1.000
_cell.angle_alpha   90.00
_cell.angle_beta   90.00
_cell.angle_gamma   90.00
#
_symmetry.space_group_name_H-M   'P 1'
#
loop_
_entity.id
_entity.type
_entity.pdbx_description
1 polymer ?
#
loop_
_entity_poly.entity_id
_entity_poly.type
_entity_poly.pdbx_seq_one_letter_code
_entity_poly.pdbx_strand_id
1 'polypeptide(L)'
;PWSFQNPVALVFDEYDAGRSDVMFVLQRILESDGYFTLLDRNKVVKQNSYFRLFATANTIGLGDTTGLYTGTQQINQAQLDRWEIVTSLNYLSSDNEMNIVLAKNKQLNNIKGKERVSNMIKVASLTRKGFVSGDISTVMSPRTVLNWCNNSEIFKDVGYAFRVTFLNKCDNSEKNIIAEY
;
A
#
# COMPACT_ATOMS: atom_id res chain seq x y z
N PRO A 1 -6.80 21.30 -11.41
CA PRO A 1 -7.17 22.71 -11.14
C PRO A 1 -8.44 22.88 -10.33
N TRP A 2 -9.49 22.08 -10.59
CA TRP A 2 -10.77 22.17 -9.87
C TRP A 2 -10.59 21.89 -8.37
N SER A 3 -9.97 20.76 -8.00
CA SER A 3 -9.72 20.39 -6.59
C SER A 3 -8.94 21.47 -5.83
N PHE A 4 -7.98 22.10 -6.47
CA PHE A 4 -7.15 23.14 -5.88
C PHE A 4 -7.94 24.42 -5.50
N GLN A 5 -9.03 24.69 -6.21
CA GLN A 5 -9.90 25.86 -5.98
C GLN A 5 -11.05 25.57 -5.00
N ASN A 6 -11.19 24.33 -4.55
CA ASN A 6 -12.36 23.90 -3.75
C ASN A 6 -11.91 23.34 -2.39
N PRO A 7 -12.80 23.36 -1.39
CA PRO A 7 -12.53 22.83 -0.04
C PRO A 7 -12.58 21.30 -0.03
N VAL A 8 -11.59 20.66 -0.64
CA VAL A 8 -11.50 19.21 -0.80
C VAL A 8 -10.13 18.69 -0.38
N ALA A 9 -10.07 17.42 -0.05
CA ALA A 9 -8.82 16.66 0.07
C ALA A 9 -8.53 15.98 -1.27
N LEU A 10 -7.32 16.19 -1.79
CA LEU A 10 -6.80 15.51 -2.97
C LEU A 10 -5.75 14.50 -2.51
N VAL A 11 -5.85 13.27 -2.95
CA VAL A 11 -4.89 12.21 -2.66
C VAL A 11 -4.18 11.80 -3.95
N PHE A 12 -2.85 11.88 -3.96
CA PHE A 12 -2.03 11.24 -4.98
C PHE A 12 -1.62 9.87 -4.49
N ASP A 13 -2.19 8.85 -5.07
CA ASP A 13 -1.80 7.47 -4.79
C ASP A 13 -0.56 7.10 -5.60
N GLU A 14 0.35 6.34 -5.00
CA GLU A 14 1.62 5.93 -5.62
C GLU A 14 2.46 7.13 -6.13
N TYR A 15 2.64 8.15 -5.30
CA TYR A 15 3.36 9.38 -5.64
C TYR A 15 4.78 9.12 -6.14
N ASP A 16 5.44 8.11 -5.61
CA ASP A 16 6.79 7.67 -5.98
C ASP A 16 6.87 6.90 -7.32
N ALA A 17 5.73 6.47 -7.87
CA ALA A 17 5.64 5.90 -9.22
C ALA A 17 5.39 6.97 -10.31
N GLY A 18 5.17 8.22 -9.90
CA GLY A 18 4.88 9.33 -10.81
C GLY A 18 6.09 9.73 -11.64
N ARG A 19 5.85 10.14 -12.89
CA ARG A 19 6.89 10.68 -13.77
C ARG A 19 7.42 11.99 -13.20
N SER A 20 8.75 12.13 -13.17
CA SER A 20 9.43 13.30 -12.58
C SER A 20 8.99 14.63 -13.18
N ASP A 21 8.73 14.68 -14.49
CA ASP A 21 8.27 15.88 -15.19
C ASP A 21 6.87 16.34 -14.72
N VAL A 22 5.98 15.40 -14.45
CA VAL A 22 4.65 15.68 -13.89
C VAL A 22 4.76 16.12 -12.43
N MET A 23 5.65 15.48 -11.67
CA MET A 23 5.85 15.79 -10.25
C MET A 23 6.39 17.20 -10.03
N PHE A 24 7.16 17.77 -10.97
CA PHE A 24 7.59 19.18 -10.90
C PHE A 24 6.42 20.18 -10.89
N VAL A 25 5.32 19.86 -11.57
CA VAL A 25 4.12 20.70 -11.54
C VAL A 25 3.50 20.73 -10.15
N LEU A 26 3.58 19.61 -9.42
CA LEU A 26 3.01 19.46 -8.07
C LEU A 26 3.82 20.23 -7.02
N GLN A 27 5.10 20.51 -7.26
CA GLN A 27 5.91 21.29 -6.32
C GLN A 27 5.30 22.67 -6.04
N ARG A 28 4.75 23.30 -7.06
CA ARG A 28 4.10 24.61 -6.90
C ARG A 28 2.83 24.56 -6.06
N ILE A 29 2.17 23.41 -6.05
CA ILE A 29 0.96 23.18 -5.24
C ILE A 29 1.31 22.97 -3.77
N LEU A 30 2.52 22.48 -3.48
CA LEU A 30 3.02 22.24 -2.13
C LEU A 30 3.60 23.50 -1.45
N GLU A 31 3.81 24.59 -2.19
CA GLU A 31 4.26 25.85 -1.60
C GLU A 31 3.14 26.50 -0.77
N SER A 32 3.50 27.20 0.29
CA SER A 32 2.55 27.87 1.20
C SER A 32 1.69 28.95 0.53
N ASP A 33 2.23 29.60 -0.51
CA ASP A 33 1.53 30.55 -1.38
C ASP A 33 1.19 29.94 -2.73
N GLY A 34 0.98 28.63 -2.76
CA GLY A 34 0.84 27.83 -3.95
C GLY A 34 -0.17 28.39 -4.96
N TYR A 35 0.26 28.45 -6.18
CA TYR A 35 -0.60 28.80 -7.31
C TYR A 35 -0.31 27.90 -8.51
N PHE A 36 -1.30 27.74 -9.34
CA PHE A 36 -1.21 26.93 -10.53
C PHE A 36 -1.52 27.76 -11.77
N THR A 37 -0.57 27.82 -12.71
CA THR A 37 -0.77 28.57 -13.96
C THR A 37 -1.29 27.63 -15.04
N LEU A 38 -2.48 27.89 -15.52
CA LEU A 38 -3.08 27.22 -16.69
C LEU A 38 -2.60 27.95 -17.94
N LEU A 39 -1.57 27.41 -18.59
CA LEU A 39 -0.94 28.06 -19.75
C LEU A 39 -1.90 28.14 -20.95
N ASP A 40 -2.73 27.12 -21.15
CA ASP A 40 -3.77 27.03 -22.19
C ASP A 40 -4.86 28.10 -22.06
N ARG A 41 -5.06 28.61 -20.84
CA ARG A 41 -6.11 29.61 -20.52
C ARG A 41 -5.56 30.93 -20.03
N ASN A 42 -4.24 31.09 -20.00
CA ASN A 42 -3.55 32.25 -19.42
C ASN A 42 -4.15 32.67 -18.06
N LYS A 43 -4.43 31.69 -17.21
CA LYS A 43 -5.10 31.90 -15.92
C LYS A 43 -4.26 31.37 -14.78
N VAL A 44 -4.05 32.22 -13.76
CA VAL A 44 -3.48 31.81 -12.48
C VAL A 44 -4.61 31.39 -11.54
N VAL A 45 -4.46 30.18 -10.98
CA VAL A 45 -5.40 29.58 -10.04
C VAL A 45 -4.74 29.55 -8.67
N LYS A 46 -5.39 30.14 -7.67
CA LYS A 46 -4.92 30.13 -6.28
C LYS A 46 -5.54 29.00 -5.49
N GLN A 47 -4.81 28.56 -4.47
CA GLN A 47 -5.25 27.54 -3.54
C GLN A 47 -6.44 28.00 -2.69
N ASN A 48 -7.43 27.12 -2.52
CA ASN A 48 -8.47 27.32 -1.54
C ASN A 48 -7.89 27.08 -0.13
N SER A 49 -8.24 27.90 0.85
CA SER A 49 -7.72 27.81 2.23
C SER A 49 -8.03 26.48 2.92
N TYR A 50 -9.06 25.79 2.51
CA TYR A 50 -9.45 24.47 3.02
C TYR A 50 -9.00 23.30 2.13
N PHE A 51 -8.30 23.57 1.03
CA PHE A 51 -7.69 22.50 0.23
C PHE A 51 -6.62 21.78 1.04
N ARG A 52 -6.59 20.45 0.95
CA ARG A 52 -5.55 19.62 1.55
C ARG A 52 -5.04 18.61 0.52
N LEU A 53 -3.72 18.44 0.53
CA LEU A 53 -3.05 17.50 -0.35
C LEU A 53 -2.45 16.36 0.48
N PHE A 54 -2.68 15.14 0.04
CA PHE A 54 -2.11 13.92 0.61
C PHE A 54 -1.43 13.12 -0.51
N ALA A 55 -0.46 12.32 -0.13
CA ALA A 55 0.14 11.35 -1.04
C ALA A 55 0.37 10.03 -0.31
N THR A 56 0.31 8.92 -1.04
CA THR A 56 0.82 7.63 -0.61
C THR A 56 2.05 7.27 -1.44
N ALA A 57 2.97 6.54 -0.86
CA ALA A 57 4.15 6.05 -1.53
C ALA A 57 4.54 4.68 -0.96
N ASN A 58 5.13 3.83 -1.78
CA ASN A 58 5.65 2.53 -1.37
C ASN A 58 7.09 2.61 -0.87
N THR A 59 7.79 3.70 -1.19
CA THR A 59 9.16 3.99 -0.77
C THR A 59 9.21 5.35 -0.08
N ILE A 60 10.32 5.62 0.62
CA ILE A 60 10.57 6.94 1.22
C ILE A 60 11.11 7.96 0.19
N GLY A 61 10.94 7.69 -1.11
CA GLY A 61 11.40 8.58 -2.17
C GLY A 61 12.86 8.39 -2.59
N LEU A 62 13.56 7.40 -2.06
CA LEU A 62 14.96 7.06 -2.44
C LEU A 62 15.03 6.03 -3.57
N GLY A 63 13.90 5.63 -4.11
CA GLY A 63 13.77 4.51 -5.04
C GLY A 63 13.73 3.18 -4.30
N ASP A 64 13.48 2.12 -5.05
CA ASP A 64 13.41 0.77 -4.49
C ASP A 64 14.79 0.11 -4.44
N THR A 65 15.23 -0.23 -3.25
CA THR A 65 16.47 -1.02 -3.01
C THR A 65 16.18 -2.50 -2.76
N THR A 66 14.91 -2.88 -2.65
CA THR A 66 14.49 -4.25 -2.29
C THR A 66 14.06 -5.09 -3.49
N GLY A 67 13.82 -4.49 -4.65
CA GLY A 67 13.28 -5.15 -5.83
C GLY A 67 11.77 -5.39 -5.80
N LEU A 68 11.07 -5.00 -4.70
CA LEU A 68 9.62 -5.17 -4.57
C LEU A 68 8.80 -4.12 -5.32
N TYR A 69 9.38 -2.93 -5.48
CA TYR A 69 8.71 -1.76 -6.02
C TYR A 69 9.45 -1.17 -7.22
N THR A 70 9.81 -2.02 -8.17
CA THR A 70 10.66 -1.69 -9.33
C THR A 70 10.13 -0.56 -10.22
N GLY A 71 8.85 -0.21 -10.10
CA GLY A 71 8.24 0.93 -10.79
C GLY A 71 8.43 2.27 -10.11
N THR A 72 9.00 2.32 -8.90
CA THR A 72 9.21 3.55 -8.16
C THR A 72 10.44 4.29 -8.64
N GLN A 73 10.40 5.63 -8.58
CA GLN A 73 11.48 6.51 -8.99
C GLN A 73 12.06 7.23 -7.77
N GLN A 74 13.29 7.70 -7.91
CA GLN A 74 13.86 8.60 -6.91
C GLN A 74 13.17 9.95 -6.98
N ILE A 75 12.65 10.38 -5.84
CA ILE A 75 12.06 11.71 -5.67
C ILE A 75 13.19 12.69 -5.31
N ASN A 76 13.19 13.83 -5.95
CA ASN A 76 14.15 14.88 -5.63
C ASN A 76 13.97 15.33 -4.16
N GLN A 77 15.07 15.48 -3.44
CA GLN A 77 15.08 15.90 -2.03
C GLN A 77 14.29 17.20 -1.81
N ALA A 78 14.39 18.15 -2.74
CA ALA A 78 13.64 19.41 -2.68
C ALA A 78 12.11 19.20 -2.81
N GLN A 79 11.66 18.11 -3.42
CA GLN A 79 10.24 17.76 -3.47
C GLN A 79 9.78 17.12 -2.16
N LEU A 80 10.63 16.29 -1.55
CA LEU A 80 10.33 15.69 -0.25
C LEU A 80 10.26 16.72 0.85
N ASP A 81 11.15 17.71 0.83
CA ASP A 81 11.22 18.81 1.81
C ASP A 81 9.95 19.68 1.85
N ARG A 82 9.17 19.68 0.78
CA ARG A 82 7.89 20.41 0.71
C ARG A 82 6.72 19.70 1.39
N TRP A 83 6.87 18.43 1.73
CA TRP A 83 5.87 17.70 2.52
C TRP A 83 6.09 18.00 4.00
N GLU A 84 5.20 18.77 4.60
CA GLU A 84 5.29 19.17 6.01
C GLU A 84 5.21 18.00 6.99
N ILE A 85 4.49 16.95 6.61
CA ILE A 85 4.30 15.76 7.44
C ILE A 85 4.56 14.52 6.59
N VAL A 86 5.53 13.73 7.00
CA VAL A 86 5.80 12.41 6.44
C VAL A 86 5.69 11.38 7.55
N THR A 87 4.88 10.36 7.35
CA THR A 87 4.70 9.27 8.32
C THR A 87 4.80 7.92 7.63
N SER A 88 5.45 6.98 8.28
CA SER A 88 5.50 5.60 7.81
C SER A 88 4.35 4.80 8.42
N LEU A 89 3.70 4.00 7.58
CA LEU A 89 2.70 3.03 8.00
C LEU A 89 3.31 1.64 7.99
N ASN A 90 3.03 0.87 9.02
CA ASN A 90 3.44 -0.53 9.11
C ASN A 90 2.20 -1.44 9.10
N TYR A 91 2.41 -2.75 9.12
CA TYR A 91 1.33 -3.71 9.23
C TYR A 91 0.50 -3.48 10.49
N LEU A 92 -0.78 -3.76 10.37
CA LEU A 92 -1.72 -3.71 11.50
C LEU A 92 -1.39 -4.78 12.54
N SER A 93 -1.86 -4.58 13.77
CA SER A 93 -1.88 -5.66 14.76
C SER A 93 -2.74 -6.82 14.28
N SER A 94 -2.41 -8.03 14.72
CA SER A 94 -3.17 -9.24 14.33
C SER A 94 -4.66 -9.13 14.63
N ASP A 95 -5.03 -8.49 15.75
CA ASP A 95 -6.43 -8.29 16.13
C ASP A 95 -7.16 -7.33 15.18
N ASN A 96 -6.51 -6.24 14.79
CA ASN A 96 -7.07 -5.30 13.84
C ASN A 96 -7.20 -5.91 12.44
N GLU A 97 -6.19 -6.68 12.01
CA GLU A 97 -6.24 -7.40 10.74
C GLU A 97 -7.36 -8.45 10.75
N MET A 98 -7.52 -9.20 11.85
CA MET A 98 -8.62 -10.13 12.05
C MET A 98 -9.99 -9.45 11.94
N ASN A 99 -10.16 -8.30 12.60
CA ASN A 99 -11.40 -7.55 12.55
C ASN A 99 -11.75 -7.12 11.11
N ILE A 100 -10.77 -6.69 10.33
CA ILE A 100 -10.96 -6.34 8.91
C ILE A 100 -11.37 -7.55 8.08
N VAL A 101 -10.67 -8.68 8.26
CA VAL A 101 -10.97 -9.92 7.52
C VAL A 101 -12.38 -10.40 7.82
N LEU A 102 -12.77 -10.43 9.10
CA LEU A 102 -14.10 -10.86 9.53
C LEU A 102 -15.22 -9.89 9.10
N ALA A 103 -14.94 -8.59 9.09
CA ALA A 103 -15.89 -7.59 8.60
C ALA A 103 -16.21 -7.78 7.10
N LYS A 104 -15.20 -8.18 6.32
CA LYS A 104 -15.35 -8.48 4.88
C LYS A 104 -15.91 -9.89 4.62
N ASN A 105 -15.74 -10.83 5.55
CA ASN A 105 -16.15 -12.23 5.45
C ASN A 105 -17.08 -12.62 6.60
N LYS A 106 -18.27 -12.03 6.64
CA LYS A 106 -19.23 -12.19 7.73
C LYS A 106 -19.60 -13.64 8.02
N GLN A 107 -19.58 -14.52 7.02
CA GLN A 107 -19.83 -15.96 7.14
C GLN A 107 -18.80 -16.69 8.03
N LEU A 108 -17.59 -16.12 8.19
CA LEU A 108 -16.54 -16.66 9.05
C LEU A 108 -16.60 -16.10 10.49
N ASN A 109 -17.58 -15.28 10.82
CA ASN A 109 -17.73 -14.73 12.18
C ASN A 109 -18.37 -15.75 13.14
N ASN A 110 -17.81 -16.95 13.19
CA ASN A 110 -18.11 -18.03 14.12
C ASN A 110 -16.80 -18.59 14.70
N ILE A 111 -16.86 -19.45 15.69
CA ILE A 111 -15.70 -19.98 16.42
C ILE A 111 -14.66 -20.59 15.45
N LYS A 112 -15.08 -21.51 14.58
CA LYS A 112 -14.18 -22.17 13.62
C LYS A 112 -13.62 -21.20 12.57
N GLY A 113 -14.44 -20.28 12.10
CA GLY A 113 -14.01 -19.25 11.13
C GLY A 113 -12.98 -18.29 11.73
N LYS A 114 -13.18 -17.85 12.96
CA LYS A 114 -12.23 -17.00 13.69
C LYS A 114 -10.90 -17.70 13.91
N GLU A 115 -10.91 -18.97 14.30
CA GLU A 115 -9.69 -19.77 14.45
C GLU A 115 -8.95 -19.91 13.11
N ARG A 116 -9.67 -20.19 12.02
CA ARG A 116 -9.10 -20.25 10.67
C ARG A 116 -8.43 -18.92 10.28
N VAL A 117 -9.13 -17.79 10.44
CA VAL A 117 -8.60 -16.45 10.12
C VAL A 117 -7.38 -16.15 11.00
N SER A 118 -7.41 -16.49 12.29
CA SER A 118 -6.27 -16.33 13.19
C SER A 118 -5.04 -17.07 12.69
N ASN A 119 -5.20 -18.32 12.24
CA ASN A 119 -4.10 -19.10 11.69
C ASN A 119 -3.57 -18.51 10.38
N MET A 120 -4.44 -18.03 9.49
CA MET A 120 -4.03 -17.34 8.26
C MET A 120 -3.19 -16.08 8.57
N ILE A 121 -3.56 -15.30 9.59
CA ILE A 121 -2.83 -14.12 10.02
C ILE A 121 -1.48 -14.48 10.64
N LYS A 122 -1.41 -15.60 11.39
CA LYS A 122 -0.13 -16.11 11.92
C LYS A 122 0.85 -16.44 10.79
N VAL A 123 0.39 -17.17 9.77
CA VAL A 123 1.21 -17.46 8.58
C VAL A 123 1.65 -16.17 7.90
N ALA A 124 0.76 -15.21 7.70
CA ALA A 124 1.12 -13.90 7.15
C ALA A 124 2.18 -13.17 7.99
N SER A 125 2.08 -13.26 9.32
CA SER A 125 3.07 -12.68 10.24
C SER A 125 4.43 -13.37 10.13
N LEU A 126 4.46 -14.69 9.91
CA LEU A 126 5.70 -15.44 9.69
C LEU A 126 6.35 -15.04 8.36
N THR A 127 5.58 -14.92 7.26
CA THR A 127 6.14 -14.44 5.98
C THR A 127 6.72 -13.03 6.12
N ARG A 128 6.08 -12.14 6.88
CA ARG A 128 6.57 -10.77 7.14
C ARG A 128 7.88 -10.78 7.94
N LYS A 129 8.00 -11.65 8.92
CA LYS A 129 9.24 -11.84 9.68
C LYS A 129 10.34 -12.43 8.82
N GLY A 130 10.03 -13.48 8.04
CA GLY A 130 11.00 -14.08 7.11
C GLY A 130 11.49 -13.09 6.05
N PHE A 131 10.63 -12.17 5.61
CA PHE A 131 11.05 -11.08 4.73
C PHE A 131 12.02 -10.12 5.42
N VAL A 132 11.73 -9.71 6.65
CA VAL A 132 12.60 -8.80 7.42
C VAL A 132 13.95 -9.44 7.72
N SER A 133 13.99 -10.78 7.99
CA SER A 133 15.24 -11.53 8.21
C SER A 133 16.01 -11.84 6.93
N GLY A 134 15.39 -11.65 5.75
CA GLY A 134 16.00 -11.94 4.46
C GLY A 134 15.89 -13.41 4.03
N ASP A 135 15.10 -14.22 4.72
CA ASP A 135 14.89 -15.65 4.40
C ASP A 135 14.02 -15.83 3.15
N ILE A 136 13.12 -14.89 2.91
CA ILE A 136 12.23 -14.86 1.74
C ILE A 136 12.14 -13.45 1.16
N SER A 137 11.91 -13.33 -0.14
CA SER A 137 11.73 -12.05 -0.85
C SER A 137 10.26 -11.67 -1.02
N THR A 138 9.35 -12.63 -0.84
CA THR A 138 7.91 -12.42 -1.04
C THR A 138 7.20 -12.28 0.31
N VAL A 139 6.36 -11.25 0.44
CA VAL A 139 5.65 -10.95 1.70
C VAL A 139 4.14 -10.98 1.52
N MET A 140 3.43 -11.51 2.53
CA MET A 140 1.97 -11.56 2.53
C MET A 140 1.39 -10.25 3.09
N SER A 141 0.78 -9.45 2.23
CA SER A 141 0.05 -8.24 2.62
C SER A 141 -1.32 -8.57 3.24
N PRO A 142 -1.96 -7.64 3.96
CA PRO A 142 -3.35 -7.81 4.43
C PRO A 142 -4.34 -8.08 3.29
N ARG A 143 -4.11 -7.52 2.10
CA ARG A 143 -4.89 -7.81 0.88
C ARG A 143 -4.75 -9.28 0.48
N THR A 144 -3.57 -9.84 0.61
CA THR A 144 -3.33 -11.27 0.30
C THR A 144 -4.05 -12.17 1.29
N VAL A 145 -4.09 -11.83 2.57
CA VAL A 145 -4.85 -12.57 3.59
C VAL A 145 -6.35 -12.54 3.27
N LEU A 146 -6.90 -11.38 2.90
CA LEU A 146 -8.30 -11.25 2.46
C LEU A 146 -8.60 -12.13 1.25
N ASN A 147 -7.73 -12.11 0.25
CA ASN A 147 -7.88 -12.92 -0.96
C ASN A 147 -7.78 -14.42 -0.65
N TRP A 148 -6.86 -14.83 0.22
CA TRP A 148 -6.75 -16.21 0.66
C TRP A 148 -8.02 -16.66 1.38
N CYS A 149 -8.53 -15.84 2.27
CA CYS A 149 -9.79 -16.10 2.97
C CYS A 149 -10.96 -16.28 1.99
N ASN A 150 -11.13 -15.35 1.02
CA ASN A 150 -12.17 -15.43 0.00
C ASN A 150 -12.02 -16.69 -0.86
N ASN A 151 -10.81 -16.99 -1.31
CA ASN A 151 -10.53 -18.16 -2.13
C ASN A 151 -10.76 -19.47 -1.36
N SER A 152 -10.50 -19.51 -0.05
CA SER A 152 -10.78 -20.68 0.78
C SER A 152 -12.28 -21.00 0.87
N GLU A 153 -13.12 -19.97 0.77
CA GLU A 153 -14.58 -20.16 0.73
C GLU A 153 -15.07 -20.61 -0.67
N ILE A 154 -14.38 -20.18 -1.72
CA ILE A 154 -14.70 -20.61 -3.11
C ILE A 154 -14.29 -22.06 -3.33
N PHE A 155 -13.05 -22.41 -3.02
CA PHE A 155 -12.49 -23.73 -3.30
C PHE A 155 -12.83 -24.78 -2.21
N LYS A 156 -13.31 -24.34 -1.06
CA LYS A 156 -13.56 -25.19 0.13
C LYS A 156 -12.33 -25.96 0.62
N ASP A 157 -11.15 -25.49 0.22
CA ASP A 157 -9.84 -26.00 0.57
C ASP A 157 -8.89 -24.85 0.89
N VAL A 158 -8.46 -24.77 2.14
CA VAL A 158 -7.60 -23.69 2.66
C VAL A 158 -6.19 -23.80 2.09
N GLY A 159 -5.66 -25.01 1.93
CA GLY A 159 -4.32 -25.26 1.41
C GLY A 159 -4.24 -24.96 -0.09
N TYR A 160 -5.21 -25.41 -0.87
CA TYR A 160 -5.29 -25.08 -2.28
C TYR A 160 -5.47 -23.58 -2.50
N ALA A 161 -6.33 -22.94 -1.70
CA ALA A 161 -6.51 -21.49 -1.74
C ALA A 161 -5.20 -20.76 -1.41
N PHE A 162 -4.42 -21.19 -0.43
CA PHE A 162 -3.10 -20.65 -0.11
C PHE A 162 -2.16 -20.76 -1.31
N ARG A 163 -2.07 -21.94 -1.90
CA ARG A 163 -1.22 -22.22 -3.06
C ARG A 163 -1.49 -21.26 -4.21
N VAL A 164 -2.75 -21.09 -4.61
CA VAL A 164 -3.13 -20.25 -5.76
C VAL A 164 -3.12 -18.75 -5.43
N THR A 165 -3.29 -18.38 -4.18
CA THR A 165 -3.31 -16.97 -3.76
C THR A 165 -1.91 -16.42 -3.51
N PHE A 166 -1.02 -17.19 -2.90
CA PHE A 166 0.28 -16.74 -2.46
C PHE A 166 1.44 -17.59 -2.97
N LEU A 167 1.47 -18.90 -2.68
CA LEU A 167 2.65 -19.74 -2.92
C LEU A 167 3.08 -19.78 -4.39
N ASN A 168 2.14 -19.72 -5.34
CA ASN A 168 2.45 -19.69 -6.77
C ASN A 168 3.12 -18.38 -7.24
N LYS A 169 3.14 -17.34 -6.41
CA LYS A 169 3.81 -16.05 -6.67
C LYS A 169 5.22 -16.01 -6.09
N CYS A 170 5.57 -16.96 -5.24
CA CYS A 170 6.86 -17.04 -4.59
C CYS A 170 7.89 -17.72 -5.49
N ASP A 171 9.15 -17.35 -5.32
CA ASP A 171 10.25 -18.07 -5.96
C ASP A 171 10.28 -19.54 -5.54
N ASN A 172 10.75 -20.40 -6.43
CA ASN A 172 10.80 -21.84 -6.15
C ASN A 172 11.71 -22.20 -4.98
N SER A 173 12.77 -21.43 -4.74
CA SER A 173 13.68 -21.59 -3.61
C SER A 173 13.02 -21.29 -2.25
N GLU A 174 12.01 -20.41 -2.23
CA GLU A 174 11.33 -19.99 -1.01
C GLU A 174 10.13 -20.88 -0.62
N LYS A 175 9.60 -21.64 -1.60
CA LYS A 175 8.37 -22.43 -1.38
C LYS A 175 8.49 -23.43 -0.23
N ASN A 176 9.66 -24.03 -0.05
CA ASN A 176 9.89 -24.97 1.03
C ASN A 176 9.88 -24.26 2.39
N ILE A 177 10.56 -23.11 2.49
CA ILE A 177 10.60 -22.29 3.71
C ILE A 177 9.18 -21.82 4.09
N ILE A 178 8.42 -21.36 3.10
CA ILE A 178 7.04 -20.88 3.31
C ILE A 178 6.10 -22.03 3.69
N ALA A 179 6.35 -23.25 3.22
CA ALA A 179 5.56 -24.42 3.57
C ALA A 179 5.78 -24.90 5.02
N GLU A 180 6.86 -24.49 5.65
CA GLU A 180 7.17 -24.77 7.07
C GLU A 180 6.49 -23.77 8.03
N TYR A 181 6.00 -22.65 7.54
CA TYR A 181 5.26 -21.62 8.31
C TYR A 181 3.82 -22.06 8.59
#